data_96e5de3578d1a54f7bd25268e284ce7b
#
_entry.id   96e5de3578d1a54f7bd25268e284ce7b
#
_cell.length_a   1.000
_cell.length_b   1.000
_cell.length_c   1.000
_cell.angle_alpha   90.00
_cell.angle_beta   90.00
_cell.angle_gamma   90.00
#
_symmetry.space_group_name_H-M   'P 1'
#
loop_
_entity.id
_entity.type
_entity.pdbx_description
1 polymer ?
#
loop_
_entity_poly.entity_id
_entity_poly.type
_entity_poly.pdbx_seq_one_letter_code
_entity_poly.pdbx_strand_id
1 'polypeptide(L)'
;LSALILFSCKDKNELIEVQVPNSSYTDSIPAKGDPKSVKANPGAFEMKGLNYGYNDLEPYMDGLTVETHYSKHHLGYCNKLNDAIKGTPLETMAIEEILKGIDLKNIALRNNAGGYYNHNVFWEIIGPKAGGRPTGKVAELIDRDFENFGNFKTQFSDAAKGLFGSGWVWLVYQNDGTLKITTTVNQDNPLMPNAAIQGYPLIALDVWEHAYYLK
;
A
#
# COMPACT_ATOMS: atom_id res chain seq x y z
N LEU A 1 -19.99 -57.60 11.69
CA LEU A 1 -20.06 -56.11 11.55
C LEU A 1 -19.00 -55.50 12.46
N SER A 2 -17.82 -55.18 11.86
CA SER A 2 -16.73 -54.48 12.56
C SER A 2 -16.90 -52.98 12.33
N ALA A 3 -17.08 -52.24 13.39
CA ALA A 3 -17.08 -50.75 13.36
C ALA A 3 -15.64 -50.25 13.38
N LEU A 4 -15.20 -49.61 12.31
CA LEU A 4 -13.94 -48.89 12.25
C LEU A 4 -14.14 -47.54 12.95
N ILE A 5 -13.50 -47.33 14.10
CA ILE A 5 -13.45 -46.04 14.79
C ILE A 5 -12.25 -45.30 14.21
N LEU A 6 -12.51 -44.28 13.39
CA LEU A 6 -11.50 -43.33 12.94
C LEU A 6 -11.28 -42.30 14.04
N PHE A 7 -10.13 -42.32 14.69
CA PHE A 7 -9.66 -41.22 15.52
C PHE A 7 -9.20 -40.08 14.61
N SER A 8 -9.99 -39.02 14.50
CA SER A 8 -9.57 -37.77 13.93
C SER A 8 -8.70 -37.03 14.95
N CYS A 9 -7.41 -36.82 14.64
CA CYS A 9 -6.59 -35.88 15.37
C CYS A 9 -7.17 -34.49 15.15
N LYS A 10 -7.63 -33.84 16.22
CA LYS A 10 -7.99 -32.42 16.21
C LYS A 10 -6.71 -31.61 16.00
N ASP A 11 -6.51 -31.11 14.79
CA ASP A 11 -5.54 -30.05 14.53
C ASP A 11 -5.92 -28.81 15.31
N LYS A 12 -4.98 -28.29 16.11
CA LYS A 12 -5.14 -27.08 16.92
C LYS A 12 -5.12 -25.78 16.10
N ASN A 13 -5.24 -25.86 14.80
CA ASN A 13 -5.35 -24.73 13.88
C ASN A 13 -6.74 -24.71 13.24
N GLU A 14 -7.77 -24.69 14.06
CA GLU A 14 -9.10 -24.36 13.57
C GLU A 14 -9.06 -22.90 13.12
N LEU A 15 -9.07 -22.67 11.80
CA LEU A 15 -9.30 -21.34 11.23
C LEU A 15 -10.68 -20.90 11.72
N ILE A 16 -10.70 -19.95 12.64
CA ILE A 16 -11.95 -19.31 13.05
C ILE A 16 -12.37 -18.47 11.84
N GLU A 17 -13.40 -18.94 11.14
CA GLU A 17 -14.07 -18.15 10.12
C GLU A 17 -14.72 -16.95 10.83
N VAL A 18 -14.02 -15.81 10.80
CA VAL A 18 -14.60 -14.55 11.24
C VAL A 18 -15.62 -14.18 10.19
N GLN A 19 -16.90 -14.36 10.49
CA GLN A 19 -17.97 -13.82 9.69
C GLN A 19 -17.81 -12.29 9.69
N VAL A 20 -17.31 -11.77 8.58
CA VAL A 20 -17.37 -10.33 8.31
C VAL A 20 -18.84 -9.97 8.30
N PRO A 21 -19.29 -9.06 9.16
CA PRO A 21 -20.69 -8.62 9.15
C PRO A 21 -21.04 -8.19 7.74
N ASN A 22 -22.13 -8.73 7.19
CA ASN A 22 -22.66 -8.32 5.90
C ASN A 22 -23.03 -6.84 6.03
N SER A 23 -22.08 -5.95 5.68
CA SER A 23 -22.26 -4.52 5.84
C SER A 23 -23.20 -4.01 4.75
N SER A 24 -24.49 -4.06 5.03
CA SER A 24 -25.47 -3.21 4.37
C SER A 24 -25.32 -1.75 4.85
N TYR A 25 -24.09 -1.26 5.01
CA TYR A 25 -23.85 0.15 5.27
C TYR A 25 -24.06 0.91 3.96
N THR A 26 -25.29 1.37 3.78
CA THR A 26 -25.66 2.28 2.69
C THR A 26 -25.29 3.73 2.99
N ASP A 27 -24.90 4.05 4.21
CA ASP A 27 -24.51 5.40 4.63
C ASP A 27 -23.01 5.42 5.01
N SER A 28 -22.18 5.98 4.12
CA SER A 28 -20.80 6.30 4.47
C SER A 28 -20.80 7.30 5.63
N ILE A 29 -19.99 7.03 6.67
CA ILE A 29 -19.79 8.00 7.75
C ILE A 29 -18.84 9.08 7.21
N PRO A 30 -19.29 10.32 7.03
CA PRO A 30 -18.43 11.36 6.48
C PRO A 30 -17.28 11.68 7.45
N ALA A 31 -16.08 11.73 6.94
CA ALA A 31 -14.92 12.20 7.69
C ALA A 31 -15.09 13.69 8.04
N LYS A 32 -14.58 14.07 9.19
CA LYS A 32 -14.72 15.43 9.74
C LYS A 32 -13.39 16.21 9.74
N GLY A 33 -12.26 15.51 9.58
CA GLY A 33 -10.93 16.11 9.61
C GLY A 33 -10.55 16.82 8.31
N ASP A 34 -9.54 17.70 8.41
CA ASP A 34 -8.89 18.32 7.25
C ASP A 34 -7.52 17.65 7.05
N PRO A 35 -7.27 16.99 5.90
CA PRO A 35 -5.99 16.35 5.62
C PRO A 35 -4.80 17.31 5.65
N LYS A 36 -5.01 18.60 5.37
CA LYS A 36 -3.96 19.64 5.43
C LYS A 36 -3.53 19.99 6.85
N SER A 37 -4.35 19.67 7.85
CA SER A 37 -4.04 19.91 9.26
C SER A 37 -3.17 18.80 9.86
N VAL A 38 -3.02 17.66 9.20
CA VAL A 38 -2.22 16.53 9.67
C VAL A 38 -0.74 16.87 9.59
N LYS A 39 -0.07 16.88 10.74
CA LYS A 39 1.35 17.22 10.86
C LYS A 39 2.09 16.09 11.56
N ALA A 40 3.25 15.74 11.02
CA ALA A 40 4.18 14.86 11.70
C ALA A 40 4.85 15.57 12.87
N ASN A 41 5.38 14.79 13.81
CA ASN A 41 6.31 15.29 14.81
C ASN A 41 7.54 15.88 14.11
N PRO A 42 8.19 16.90 14.71
CA PRO A 42 9.41 17.48 14.14
C PRO A 42 10.46 16.40 13.83
N GLY A 43 10.98 16.41 12.60
CA GLY A 43 11.96 15.43 12.11
C GLY A 43 12.34 15.70 10.66
N ALA A 44 13.06 14.77 10.04
CA ALA A 44 13.55 14.89 8.67
C ALA A 44 12.42 14.74 7.62
N PHE A 45 11.36 14.02 7.96
CA PHE A 45 10.24 13.74 7.07
C PHE A 45 8.95 14.36 7.58
N GLU A 46 8.10 14.81 6.67
CA GLU A 46 6.82 15.48 6.95
C GLU A 46 5.67 14.86 6.18
N MET A 47 4.45 15.14 6.63
CA MET A 47 3.23 14.83 5.89
C MET A 47 3.00 15.92 4.82
N LYS A 48 2.96 15.53 3.53
CA LYS A 48 2.81 16.48 2.42
C LYS A 48 1.40 17.14 2.32
N GLY A 49 0.41 16.57 3.00
CA GLY A 49 -1.00 16.94 2.83
C GLY A 49 -1.60 16.30 1.57
N LEU A 50 -2.92 16.11 1.58
CA LEU A 50 -3.65 15.68 0.38
C LEU A 50 -4.12 16.92 -0.40
N ASN A 51 -4.19 16.77 -1.72
CA ASN A 51 -4.74 17.80 -2.61
C ASN A 51 -6.28 17.78 -2.69
N TYR A 52 -6.92 16.87 -1.94
CA TYR A 52 -8.35 16.62 -1.88
C TYR A 52 -8.79 16.32 -0.45
N GLY A 53 -10.07 16.46 -0.17
CA GLY A 53 -10.66 16.13 1.13
C GLY A 53 -10.86 14.62 1.29
N TYR A 54 -11.00 14.16 2.53
CA TYR A 54 -11.20 12.74 2.83
C TYR A 54 -12.45 12.15 2.16
N ASN A 55 -13.51 12.95 1.97
CA ASN A 55 -14.76 12.50 1.36
C ASN A 55 -14.76 12.56 -0.18
N ASP A 56 -13.71 13.11 -0.80
CA ASP A 56 -13.69 13.36 -2.25
C ASP A 56 -13.44 12.08 -3.07
N LEU A 57 -13.07 10.97 -2.43
CA LEU A 57 -12.90 9.67 -3.08
C LEU A 57 -14.16 8.81 -3.10
N GLU A 58 -15.27 9.31 -2.53
CA GLU A 58 -16.56 8.64 -2.62
C GLU A 58 -17.04 8.50 -4.09
N PRO A 59 -17.72 7.43 -4.46
CA PRO A 59 -18.19 6.30 -3.64
C PRO A 59 -17.17 5.14 -3.55
N TYR A 60 -15.93 5.30 -4.02
CA TYR A 60 -14.94 4.22 -4.13
C TYR A 60 -14.24 3.93 -2.80
N MET A 61 -13.95 4.97 -2.03
CA MET A 61 -13.40 4.88 -0.67
C MET A 61 -14.19 5.83 0.22
N ASP A 62 -14.67 5.34 1.35
CA ASP A 62 -15.40 6.19 2.31
C ASP A 62 -14.45 7.13 3.06
N GLY A 63 -14.98 8.29 3.44
CA GLY A 63 -14.17 9.34 4.03
C GLY A 63 -13.50 8.94 5.34
N LEU A 64 -14.13 8.10 6.17
CA LEU A 64 -13.56 7.63 7.43
C LEU A 64 -12.38 6.69 7.19
N THR A 65 -12.47 5.81 6.19
CA THR A 65 -11.35 4.97 5.75
C THR A 65 -10.18 5.84 5.31
N VAL A 66 -10.42 6.83 4.44
CA VAL A 66 -9.37 7.74 3.95
C VAL A 66 -8.75 8.53 5.11
N GLU A 67 -9.57 9.10 6.01
CA GLU A 67 -9.10 9.83 7.19
C GLU A 67 -8.23 8.95 8.10
N THR A 68 -8.69 7.74 8.41
CA THR A 68 -7.94 6.82 9.28
C THR A 68 -6.65 6.37 8.62
N HIS A 69 -6.70 6.00 7.35
CA HIS A 69 -5.54 5.55 6.59
C HIS A 69 -4.47 6.64 6.49
N TYR A 70 -4.87 7.89 6.21
CA TYR A 70 -3.93 9.01 6.11
C TYR A 70 -3.48 9.53 7.49
N SER A 71 -4.43 9.88 8.37
CA SER A 71 -4.12 10.60 9.62
C SER A 71 -3.65 9.72 10.76
N LYS A 72 -3.76 8.37 10.64
CA LYS A 72 -3.30 7.40 11.65
C LYS A 72 -2.20 6.51 11.10
N HIS A 73 -2.46 5.75 10.03
CA HIS A 73 -1.48 4.80 9.51
C HIS A 73 -0.28 5.51 8.87
N HIS A 74 -0.50 6.36 7.88
CA HIS A 74 0.59 7.08 7.22
C HIS A 74 1.35 8.01 8.18
N LEU A 75 0.63 8.81 8.98
CA LEU A 75 1.24 9.66 10.00
C LEU A 75 2.06 8.85 11.01
N GLY A 76 1.55 7.67 11.41
CA GLY A 76 2.26 6.77 12.32
C GLY A 76 3.60 6.29 11.76
N TYR A 77 3.64 5.94 10.46
CA TYR A 77 4.90 5.59 9.79
C TYR A 77 5.87 6.78 9.71
N CYS A 78 5.37 7.97 9.37
CA CYS A 78 6.19 9.18 9.32
C CYS A 78 6.85 9.49 10.67
N ASN A 79 6.07 9.51 11.76
CA ASN A 79 6.58 9.78 13.10
C ASN A 79 7.61 8.75 13.55
N LYS A 80 7.31 7.46 13.37
CA LYS A 80 8.22 6.38 13.77
C LYS A 80 9.49 6.33 12.92
N LEU A 81 9.41 6.74 11.63
CA LEU A 81 10.60 6.90 10.80
C LEU A 81 11.49 8.01 11.35
N ASN A 82 10.91 9.20 11.63
CA ASN A 82 11.64 10.31 12.22
C ASN A 82 12.32 9.91 13.54
N ASP A 83 11.61 9.20 14.41
CA ASP A 83 12.19 8.71 15.66
C ASP A 83 13.33 7.72 15.43
N ALA A 84 13.19 6.81 14.46
CA ALA A 84 14.18 5.76 14.18
C ALA A 84 15.49 6.29 13.59
N ILE A 85 15.45 7.41 12.86
CA ILE A 85 16.63 7.99 12.19
C ILE A 85 17.25 9.16 12.97
N LYS A 86 16.60 9.61 14.02
CA LYS A 86 17.03 10.77 14.81
C LYS A 86 18.48 10.63 15.32
N GLY A 87 19.30 11.64 15.05
CA GLY A 87 20.71 11.67 15.43
C GLY A 87 21.59 10.74 14.58
N THR A 88 21.10 10.20 13.49
CA THR A 88 21.88 9.36 12.56
C THR A 88 22.14 10.09 11.24
N PRO A 89 23.12 9.64 10.41
CA PRO A 89 23.32 10.21 9.09
C PRO A 89 22.09 10.11 8.16
N LEU A 90 21.15 9.24 8.44
CA LEU A 90 19.95 9.06 7.63
C LEU A 90 19.00 10.28 7.66
N GLU A 91 19.10 11.16 8.67
CA GLU A 91 18.29 12.39 8.74
C GLU A 91 18.50 13.34 7.55
N THR A 92 19.63 13.24 6.86
CA THR A 92 19.95 14.10 5.71
C THR A 92 19.79 13.41 4.36
N MET A 93 19.36 12.16 4.35
CA MET A 93 19.21 11.36 3.14
C MET A 93 17.77 11.44 2.59
N ALA A 94 17.64 11.34 1.26
CA ALA A 94 16.34 11.12 0.64
C ALA A 94 15.78 9.76 1.01
N ILE A 95 14.46 9.64 1.10
CA ILE A 95 13.82 8.37 1.50
C ILE A 95 14.15 7.23 0.54
N GLU A 96 14.29 7.52 -0.75
CA GLU A 96 14.65 6.54 -1.76
C GLU A 96 16.08 6.00 -1.57
N GLU A 97 17.01 6.84 -1.10
CA GLU A 97 18.38 6.42 -0.78
C GLU A 97 18.40 5.53 0.47
N ILE A 98 17.62 5.91 1.50
CA ILE A 98 17.46 5.08 2.69
C ILE A 98 16.93 3.70 2.32
N LEU A 99 15.88 3.64 1.47
CA LEU A 99 15.26 2.37 1.05
C LEU A 99 16.18 1.50 0.22
N LYS A 100 16.98 2.08 -0.69
CA LYS A 100 17.95 1.33 -1.51
C LYS A 100 19.10 0.73 -0.68
N GLY A 101 19.49 1.41 0.39
CA GLY A 101 20.56 0.97 1.29
C GLY A 101 20.09 0.35 2.60
N ILE A 102 18.79 0.00 2.72
CA ILE A 102 18.20 -0.37 3.99
C ILE A 102 18.76 -1.69 4.54
N ASP A 103 19.09 -1.71 5.83
CA ASP A 103 19.38 -2.97 6.52
C ASP A 103 18.08 -3.73 6.78
N LEU A 104 17.88 -4.81 6.03
CA LEU A 104 16.70 -5.66 6.12
C LEU A 104 16.51 -6.31 7.50
N LYS A 105 17.55 -6.38 8.32
CA LYS A 105 17.49 -6.90 9.69
C LYS A 105 16.96 -5.87 10.68
N ASN A 106 17.07 -4.58 10.35
CA ASN A 106 16.45 -3.51 11.14
C ASN A 106 14.95 -3.42 10.81
N ILE A 107 14.17 -4.32 11.38
CA ILE A 107 12.73 -4.47 11.09
C ILE A 107 11.97 -3.16 11.33
N ALA A 108 12.31 -2.41 12.38
CA ALA A 108 11.63 -1.15 12.69
C ALA A 108 11.88 -0.10 11.60
N LEU A 109 13.13 0.12 11.20
CA LEU A 109 13.46 1.06 10.13
C LEU A 109 12.85 0.62 8.79
N ARG A 110 13.00 -0.67 8.43
CA ARG A 110 12.44 -1.26 7.20
C ARG A 110 10.93 -1.01 7.08
N ASN A 111 10.17 -1.31 8.13
CA ASN A 111 8.73 -1.12 8.13
C ASN A 111 8.32 0.35 8.10
N ASN A 112 8.99 1.22 8.86
CA ASN A 112 8.59 2.62 8.96
C ASN A 112 9.03 3.43 7.72
N ALA A 113 10.23 3.22 7.20
CA ALA A 113 10.68 3.85 5.97
C ALA A 113 9.87 3.36 4.75
N GLY A 114 9.62 2.05 4.67
CA GLY A 114 8.76 1.48 3.64
C GLY A 114 7.34 2.02 3.72
N GLY A 115 6.72 1.97 4.91
CA GLY A 115 5.35 2.45 5.12
C GLY A 115 5.20 3.93 4.76
N TYR A 116 6.13 4.78 5.18
CA TYR A 116 6.11 6.20 4.81
C TYR A 116 6.18 6.40 3.29
N TYR A 117 7.12 5.75 2.62
CA TYR A 117 7.29 5.87 1.17
C TYR A 117 6.08 5.32 0.39
N ASN A 118 5.63 4.12 0.74
CA ASN A 118 4.53 3.44 0.05
C ASN A 118 3.25 4.28 0.07
N HIS A 119 2.93 4.85 1.24
CA HIS A 119 1.76 5.72 1.38
C HIS A 119 1.92 7.06 0.66
N ASN A 120 3.13 7.63 0.59
CA ASN A 120 3.37 8.83 -0.24
C ASN A 120 3.02 8.55 -1.71
N VAL A 121 3.53 7.46 -2.28
CA VAL A 121 3.23 7.07 -3.66
C VAL A 121 1.72 6.82 -3.83
N PHE A 122 1.10 6.09 -2.89
CA PHE A 122 -0.33 5.79 -2.94
C PHE A 122 -1.20 7.07 -3.01
N TRP A 123 -0.96 8.03 -2.13
CA TRP A 123 -1.74 9.27 -2.10
C TRP A 123 -1.48 10.21 -3.28
N GLU A 124 -0.30 10.13 -3.89
CA GLU A 124 0.04 10.93 -5.09
C GLU A 124 -0.66 10.43 -6.36
N ILE A 125 -0.92 9.11 -6.47
CA ILE A 125 -1.48 8.52 -7.69
C ILE A 125 -3.00 8.40 -7.70
N ILE A 126 -3.66 8.56 -6.56
CA ILE A 126 -5.11 8.52 -6.47
C ILE A 126 -5.67 9.94 -6.30
N GLY A 127 -6.90 10.14 -6.76
CA GLY A 127 -7.57 11.43 -6.64
C GLY A 127 -9.00 11.40 -7.13
N PRO A 128 -9.80 12.41 -6.79
CA PRO A 128 -11.18 12.49 -7.24
C PRO A 128 -11.24 12.57 -8.77
N LYS A 129 -12.06 11.71 -9.37
CA LYS A 129 -12.27 11.63 -10.84
C LYS A 129 -10.99 11.35 -11.66
N ALA A 130 -9.95 10.81 -11.03
CA ALA A 130 -8.66 10.52 -11.68
C ALA A 130 -8.63 9.17 -12.42
N GLY A 131 -9.71 8.41 -12.39
CA GLY A 131 -9.78 7.11 -13.06
C GLY A 131 -9.82 7.22 -14.60
N GLY A 132 -9.59 6.09 -15.25
CA GLY A 132 -9.67 5.97 -16.70
C GLY A 132 -8.42 5.37 -17.33
N ARG A 133 -8.40 5.34 -18.68
CA ARG A 133 -7.20 4.91 -19.41
C ARG A 133 -6.13 6.00 -19.34
N PRO A 134 -4.87 5.63 -19.03
CA PRO A 134 -3.77 6.58 -19.08
C PRO A 134 -3.55 7.12 -20.51
N THR A 135 -2.85 8.25 -20.60
CA THR A 135 -2.49 8.90 -21.87
C THR A 135 -0.98 9.11 -21.94
N GLY A 136 -0.50 9.53 -23.11
CA GLY A 136 0.92 9.84 -23.31
C GLY A 136 1.85 8.64 -23.12
N LYS A 137 3.06 8.91 -22.64
CA LYS A 137 4.12 7.90 -22.57
C LYS A 137 3.77 6.66 -21.73
N VAL A 138 3.02 6.84 -20.65
CA VAL A 138 2.61 5.70 -19.80
C VAL A 138 1.67 4.77 -20.56
N ALA A 139 0.74 5.32 -21.36
CA ALA A 139 -0.16 4.50 -22.20
C ALA A 139 0.63 3.69 -23.23
N GLU A 140 1.58 4.32 -23.92
CA GLU A 140 2.46 3.63 -24.89
C GLU A 140 3.23 2.48 -24.26
N LEU A 141 3.80 2.70 -23.07
CA LEU A 141 4.56 1.67 -22.34
C LEU A 141 3.65 0.53 -21.88
N ILE A 142 2.43 0.83 -21.43
CA ILE A 142 1.45 -0.19 -21.04
C ILE A 142 1.03 -1.01 -22.28
N ASP A 143 0.74 -0.37 -23.39
CA ASP A 143 0.36 -1.08 -24.63
C ASP A 143 1.54 -1.93 -25.16
N ARG A 144 2.78 -1.48 -25.01
CA ARG A 144 3.98 -2.24 -25.40
C ARG A 144 4.21 -3.48 -24.51
N ASP A 145 4.10 -3.32 -23.18
CA ASP A 145 4.56 -4.34 -22.23
C ASP A 145 3.43 -5.29 -21.78
N PHE A 146 2.17 -4.87 -21.94
CA PHE A 146 0.97 -5.64 -21.58
C PHE A 146 0.00 -5.84 -22.76
N GLU A 147 0.42 -5.49 -23.99
CA GLU A 147 -0.38 -5.53 -25.22
C GLU A 147 -1.50 -4.47 -25.26
N ASN A 148 -2.18 -4.21 -24.15
CA ASN A 148 -3.21 -3.18 -24.01
C ASN A 148 -3.54 -2.90 -22.53
N PHE A 149 -4.26 -1.80 -22.31
CA PHE A 149 -4.68 -1.39 -20.95
C PHE A 149 -5.63 -2.40 -20.26
N GLY A 150 -6.46 -3.13 -21.03
CA GLY A 150 -7.34 -4.17 -20.48
C GLY A 150 -6.55 -5.31 -19.84
N ASN A 151 -5.56 -5.82 -20.56
CA ASN A 151 -4.65 -6.85 -20.07
C ASN A 151 -3.86 -6.37 -18.85
N PHE A 152 -3.32 -5.15 -18.87
CA PHE A 152 -2.67 -4.54 -17.71
C PHE A 152 -3.60 -4.54 -16.50
N LYS A 153 -4.84 -4.03 -16.64
CA LYS A 153 -5.82 -4.03 -15.54
C LYS A 153 -6.08 -5.41 -14.99
N THR A 154 -6.26 -6.41 -15.87
CA THR A 154 -6.50 -7.79 -15.45
C THR A 154 -5.32 -8.32 -14.65
N GLN A 155 -4.10 -8.23 -15.19
CA GLN A 155 -2.90 -8.72 -14.52
C GLN A 155 -2.64 -8.01 -13.18
N PHE A 156 -2.85 -6.69 -13.13
CA PHE A 156 -2.68 -5.91 -11.89
C PHE A 156 -3.71 -6.29 -10.82
N SER A 157 -4.96 -6.47 -11.24
CA SER A 157 -6.05 -6.91 -10.35
C SER A 157 -5.85 -8.34 -9.85
N ASP A 158 -5.37 -9.24 -10.71
CA ASP A 158 -5.09 -10.63 -10.33
C ASP A 158 -3.90 -10.72 -9.37
N ALA A 159 -2.87 -9.88 -9.57
CA ALA A 159 -1.78 -9.75 -8.60
C ALA A 159 -2.26 -9.28 -7.23
N ALA A 160 -3.22 -8.32 -7.20
CA ALA A 160 -3.80 -7.82 -5.95
C ALA A 160 -4.62 -8.90 -5.24
N LYS A 161 -5.48 -9.63 -5.97
CA LYS A 161 -6.31 -10.72 -5.40
C LYS A 161 -5.48 -11.92 -4.97
N GLY A 162 -4.36 -12.19 -5.66
CA GLY A 162 -3.49 -13.31 -5.39
C GLY A 162 -2.50 -13.10 -4.24
N LEU A 163 -2.32 -11.87 -3.77
CA LEU A 163 -1.41 -11.60 -2.66
C LEU A 163 -2.00 -12.08 -1.35
N PHE A 164 -1.37 -13.09 -0.75
CA PHE A 164 -1.75 -13.59 0.56
C PHE A 164 -1.17 -12.73 1.69
N GLY A 165 -2.03 -12.27 2.58
CA GLY A 165 -1.64 -11.44 3.72
C GLY A 165 -1.47 -9.96 3.35
N SER A 166 -0.87 -9.19 4.26
CA SER A 166 -0.67 -7.75 4.09
C SER A 166 0.46 -7.43 3.13
N GLY A 167 0.25 -6.48 2.23
CA GLY A 167 1.28 -6.05 1.30
C GLY A 167 0.78 -5.05 0.27
N TRP A 168 1.52 -4.94 -0.83
CA TRP A 168 1.34 -3.94 -1.87
C TRP A 168 1.47 -4.56 -3.26
N VAL A 169 0.74 -3.99 -4.22
CA VAL A 169 0.91 -4.29 -5.65
C VAL A 169 1.47 -3.07 -6.35
N TRP A 170 2.42 -3.29 -7.22
CA TRP A 170 3.19 -2.24 -7.88
C TRP A 170 3.17 -2.36 -9.39
N LEU A 171 3.09 -1.21 -10.08
CA LEU A 171 3.62 -1.07 -11.43
C LEU A 171 4.99 -0.41 -11.34
N VAL A 172 6.02 -1.09 -11.84
CA VAL A 172 7.41 -0.69 -11.71
C VAL A 172 8.00 -0.38 -13.08
N TYR A 173 8.65 0.77 -13.20
CA TYR A 173 9.50 1.11 -14.34
C TYR A 173 10.92 0.65 -14.06
N GLN A 174 11.42 -0.31 -14.85
CA GLN A 174 12.75 -0.90 -14.68
C GLN A 174 13.82 -0.09 -15.42
N ASN A 175 15.08 -0.31 -15.06
CA ASN A 175 16.23 0.39 -15.68
C ASN A 175 16.39 0.12 -17.19
N ASP A 176 15.87 -1.01 -17.68
CA ASP A 176 15.85 -1.34 -19.11
C ASP A 176 14.70 -0.65 -19.88
N GLY A 177 13.92 0.17 -19.19
CA GLY A 177 12.78 0.89 -19.75
C GLY A 177 11.50 0.08 -19.83
N THR A 178 11.42 -1.14 -19.28
CA THR A 178 10.21 -1.96 -19.27
C THR A 178 9.33 -1.70 -18.06
N LEU A 179 8.02 -1.96 -18.20
CA LEU A 179 7.08 -1.99 -17.10
C LEU A 179 6.86 -3.42 -16.61
N LYS A 180 6.84 -3.58 -15.29
CA LYS A 180 6.53 -4.87 -14.65
C LYS A 180 5.53 -4.68 -13.52
N ILE A 181 4.64 -5.66 -13.35
CA ILE A 181 3.79 -5.81 -12.17
C ILE A 181 4.52 -6.69 -11.16
N THR A 182 4.55 -6.28 -9.91
CA THR A 182 5.10 -7.09 -8.81
C THR A 182 4.32 -6.87 -7.54
N THR A 183 4.50 -7.76 -6.57
CA THR A 183 3.94 -7.66 -5.23
C THR A 183 5.04 -7.65 -4.19
N THR A 184 4.80 -7.00 -3.07
CA THR A 184 5.68 -7.05 -1.91
C THR A 184 4.88 -7.31 -0.65
N VAL A 185 5.48 -7.97 0.34
CA VAL A 185 4.84 -8.24 1.63
C VAL A 185 5.07 -7.09 2.61
N ASN A 186 4.16 -6.92 3.54
CA ASN A 186 4.23 -5.90 4.59
C ASN A 186 4.45 -4.50 4.00
N GLN A 187 5.53 -3.79 4.43
CA GLN A 187 5.87 -2.47 3.94
C GLN A 187 7.09 -2.47 3.01
N ASP A 188 7.50 -3.62 2.51
CA ASP A 188 8.54 -3.69 1.47
C ASP A 188 8.08 -3.03 0.17
N ASN A 189 9.05 -2.59 -0.63
CA ASN A 189 8.77 -1.93 -1.91
C ASN A 189 9.87 -2.20 -2.95
N PRO A 190 9.63 -1.85 -4.23
CA PRO A 190 10.56 -2.10 -5.33
C PRO A 190 11.92 -1.38 -5.26
N LEU A 191 12.12 -0.43 -4.34
CA LEU A 191 13.43 0.22 -4.12
C LEU A 191 14.33 -0.60 -3.21
N MET A 192 13.77 -1.49 -2.39
CA MET A 192 14.53 -2.25 -1.41
C MET A 192 15.35 -3.37 -2.06
N PRO A 193 16.52 -3.74 -1.46
CA PRO A 193 17.44 -4.72 -2.03
C PRO A 193 16.87 -6.14 -2.12
N ASN A 194 15.83 -6.48 -1.35
CA ASN A 194 15.14 -7.76 -1.36
C ASN A 194 13.95 -7.84 -2.32
N ALA A 195 13.63 -6.77 -3.05
CA ALA A 195 12.54 -6.81 -4.00
C ALA A 195 12.85 -7.74 -5.18
N ALA A 196 11.88 -8.61 -5.51
CA ALA A 196 12.01 -9.53 -6.65
C ALA A 196 12.11 -8.78 -7.99
N ILE A 197 11.43 -7.65 -8.11
CA ILE A 197 11.52 -6.72 -9.23
C ILE A 197 11.86 -5.35 -8.66
N GLN A 198 13.04 -4.87 -9.00
CA GLN A 198 13.52 -3.56 -8.60
C GLN A 198 13.29 -2.54 -9.71
N GLY A 199 13.06 -1.29 -9.32
CA GLY A 199 12.89 -0.18 -10.23
C GLY A 199 12.09 0.95 -9.60
N TYR A 200 11.71 1.93 -10.41
CA TYR A 200 10.95 3.09 -9.96
C TYR A 200 9.45 2.76 -9.89
N PRO A 201 8.79 2.84 -8.74
CA PRO A 201 7.36 2.60 -8.62
C PRO A 201 6.56 3.72 -9.30
N LEU A 202 5.67 3.34 -10.23
CA LEU A 202 4.72 4.25 -10.90
C LEU A 202 3.32 4.18 -10.28
N ILE A 203 2.93 2.98 -9.83
CA ILE A 203 1.65 2.74 -9.15
C ILE A 203 1.93 1.90 -7.91
N ALA A 204 1.28 2.28 -6.81
CA ALA A 204 1.22 1.55 -5.56
C ALA A 204 -0.24 1.28 -5.19
N LEU A 205 -0.63 0.03 -5.00
CA LEU A 205 -1.93 -0.33 -4.48
C LEU A 205 -1.75 -1.01 -3.13
N ASP A 206 -2.34 -0.41 -2.11
CA ASP A 206 -2.38 -0.97 -0.76
C ASP A 206 -3.43 -2.08 -0.70
N VAL A 207 -3.00 -3.29 -0.34
CA VAL A 207 -3.89 -4.45 -0.13
C VAL A 207 -3.91 -4.91 1.33
N TRP A 208 -3.43 -4.08 2.25
CA TRP A 208 -3.67 -4.27 3.67
C TRP A 208 -5.16 -4.11 3.99
N GLU A 209 -5.67 -4.84 4.97
CA GLU A 209 -7.08 -4.78 5.37
C GLU A 209 -7.53 -3.36 5.73
N HIS A 210 -6.66 -2.56 6.38
CA HIS A 210 -6.98 -1.19 6.77
C HIS A 210 -7.31 -0.25 5.58
N ALA A 211 -6.95 -0.63 4.37
CA ALA A 211 -7.25 0.16 3.18
C ALA A 211 -8.70 -0.03 2.68
N TYR A 212 -9.42 -1.08 3.15
CA TYR A 212 -10.74 -1.42 2.62
C TYR A 212 -11.75 -1.98 3.64
N TYR A 213 -11.37 -2.27 4.88
CA TYR A 213 -12.24 -3.05 5.78
C TYR A 213 -13.42 -2.28 6.38
N LEU A 214 -13.47 -0.94 6.25
CA LEU A 214 -14.61 -0.13 6.70
C LEU A 214 -15.72 0.01 5.65
N LYS A 215 -15.54 -0.58 4.46
CA LYS A 215 -16.51 -0.50 3.38
C LYS A 215 -17.04 -1.87 2.98
#